data_f59d371c6410b7cbba12a483969ff6f4
#
_entry.id   f59d371c6410b7cbba12a483969ff6f4
#
_cell.length_a   1.000
_cell.length_b   1.000
_cell.length_c   1.000
_cell.angle_alpha   90.00
_cell.angle_beta   90.00
_cell.angle_gamma   90.00
#
_symmetry.space_group_name_H-M   'P 1'
#
loop_
_entity.id
_entity.type
_entity.pdbx_description
1 polymer ?
#
loop_
_entity_poly.entity_id
_entity_poly.type
_entity_poly.pdbx_seq_one_letter_code
_entity_poly.pdbx_strand_id
1 'polypeptide(L)'
;METYVFDGSFEGLLCAVFEWFERKPGKVRLKSESTFQPEAFTTPLFIHNDPKKAERVWKGLQGKLAKDWIRRFYCTYLSELEEAYTALFEFSCYLFVNPPGAEKNYGNRDVLLLSQIARKVEREALQELGLYPKI
;
A
#
# COMPACT_ATOMS: atom_id res chain seq x y z
N MET A 1 -5.78 14.78 -12.25
CA MET A 1 -5.34 13.73 -11.28
C MET A 1 -4.87 14.42 -10.01
N GLU A 2 -5.48 14.07 -8.90
CA GLU A 2 -5.06 14.60 -7.60
C GLU A 2 -3.81 13.91 -7.08
N THR A 3 -3.03 14.64 -6.27
CA THR A 3 -1.84 14.10 -5.62
C THR A 3 -2.06 14.08 -4.11
N TYR A 4 -1.85 12.92 -3.51
CA TYR A 4 -1.83 12.77 -2.05
C TYR A 4 -0.39 12.61 -1.61
N VAL A 5 -0.02 13.33 -0.55
CA VAL A 5 1.32 13.25 0.02
C VAL A 5 1.20 12.71 1.44
N PHE A 6 1.86 11.60 1.71
CA PHE A 6 1.86 10.96 3.03
C PHE A 6 3.27 10.98 3.64
N ASP A 7 3.35 10.72 4.93
CA ASP A 7 4.60 10.85 5.70
C ASP A 7 5.61 9.70 5.51
N GLY A 8 5.28 8.73 4.67
CA GLY A 8 6.13 7.56 4.45
C GLY A 8 5.89 6.42 5.44
N SER A 9 5.09 6.64 6.48
CA SER A 9 4.77 5.60 7.46
C SER A 9 3.69 4.65 6.95
N PHE A 10 3.62 3.47 7.56
CA PHE A 10 2.57 2.50 7.23
C PHE A 10 1.19 3.06 7.57
N GLU A 11 1.05 3.69 8.73
CA GLU A 11 -0.20 4.33 9.14
C GLU A 11 -0.58 5.45 8.18
N GLY A 12 0.38 6.24 7.73
CA GLY A 12 0.13 7.31 6.77
C GLY A 12 -0.39 6.79 5.44
N LEU A 13 0.15 5.67 4.97
CA LEU A 13 -0.33 5.00 3.76
C LEU A 13 -1.80 4.59 3.92
N LEU A 14 -2.14 3.98 5.05
CA LEU A 14 -3.52 3.57 5.34
C LEU A 14 -4.45 4.76 5.46
N CYS A 15 -3.98 5.87 6.03
CA CYS A 15 -4.74 7.11 6.09
C CYS A 15 -5.03 7.68 4.70
N ALA A 16 -4.10 7.53 3.77
CA ALA A 16 -4.33 7.94 2.38
C ALA A 16 -5.48 7.12 1.75
N VAL A 17 -5.54 5.82 2.02
CA VAL A 17 -6.64 4.96 1.58
C VAL A 17 -7.95 5.45 2.19
N PHE A 18 -7.96 5.78 3.48
CA PHE A 18 -9.14 6.30 4.17
C PHE A 18 -9.64 7.58 3.48
N GLU A 19 -8.75 8.52 3.20
CA GLU A 19 -9.12 9.78 2.54
C GLU A 19 -9.70 9.55 1.15
N TRP A 20 -9.16 8.57 0.41
CA TRP A 20 -9.69 8.23 -0.90
C TRP A 20 -11.15 7.78 -0.81
N PHE A 21 -11.49 6.98 0.20
CA PHE A 21 -12.87 6.55 0.41
C PHE A 21 -13.79 7.70 0.80
N GLU A 22 -13.32 8.59 1.66
CA GLU A 22 -14.13 9.72 2.13
C GLU A 22 -14.37 10.74 1.02
N ARG A 23 -13.35 11.02 0.22
CA ARG A 23 -13.40 12.09 -0.78
C ARG A 23 -13.83 11.64 -2.17
N LYS A 24 -13.64 10.38 -2.49
CA LYS A 24 -13.98 9.79 -3.79
C LYS A 24 -13.47 10.61 -4.98
N PRO A 25 -12.17 10.95 -5.01
CA PRO A 25 -11.64 11.88 -6.02
C PRO A 25 -11.41 11.24 -7.39
N GLY A 26 -11.62 9.94 -7.52
CA GLY A 26 -11.25 9.19 -8.71
C GLY A 26 -9.79 8.76 -8.65
N LYS A 27 -9.02 9.01 -9.70
CA LYS A 27 -7.64 8.58 -9.76
C LYS A 27 -6.72 9.52 -8.98
N VAL A 28 -5.84 8.96 -8.15
CA VAL A 28 -4.94 9.71 -7.29
C VAL A 28 -3.51 9.21 -7.47
N ARG A 29 -2.56 10.15 -7.51
CA ARG A 29 -1.14 9.84 -7.45
C ARG A 29 -0.69 9.94 -5.99
N LEU A 30 -0.08 8.89 -5.46
CA LEU A 30 0.45 8.88 -4.11
C LEU A 30 1.95 9.15 -4.13
N LYS A 31 2.38 10.10 -3.29
CA LYS A 31 3.81 10.43 -3.10
C LYS A 31 4.13 10.44 -1.62
N SER A 32 5.34 10.03 -1.26
CA SER A 32 5.84 10.24 0.10
C SER A 32 6.42 11.65 0.22
N GLU A 33 6.47 12.18 1.44
CA GLU A 33 7.06 13.49 1.69
C GLU A 33 8.51 13.59 1.21
N SER A 34 9.26 12.51 1.34
CA SER A 34 10.68 12.48 0.98
C SER A 34 10.94 12.62 -0.52
N THR A 35 9.97 12.25 -1.36
CA THR A 35 10.13 12.28 -2.82
C THR A 35 9.23 13.32 -3.49
N PHE A 36 8.31 13.90 -2.74
CA PHE A 36 7.39 14.88 -3.30
C PHE A 36 8.10 16.17 -3.66
N GLN A 37 7.86 16.65 -4.88
CA GLN A 37 8.34 17.95 -5.33
C GLN A 37 7.13 18.79 -5.71
N PRO A 38 7.00 20.00 -5.14
CA PRO A 38 5.90 20.89 -5.51
C PRO A 38 5.94 21.21 -7.00
N GLU A 39 4.77 21.13 -7.63
CA GLU A 39 4.59 21.47 -9.04
C GLU A 39 3.70 22.71 -9.13
N ALA A 40 3.98 23.57 -10.11
CA ALA A 40 3.13 24.71 -10.38
C ALA A 40 1.74 24.24 -10.80
N PHE A 41 0.71 24.94 -10.34
CA PHE A 41 -0.70 24.67 -10.69
C PHE A 41 -1.29 23.38 -10.12
N THR A 42 -0.57 22.67 -9.24
CA THR A 42 -1.13 21.52 -8.53
C THR A 42 -1.23 21.83 -7.04
N THR A 43 -2.35 21.39 -6.44
CA THR A 43 -2.56 21.55 -5.00
C THR A 43 -2.62 20.14 -4.42
N PRO A 44 -1.53 19.66 -3.80
CA PRO A 44 -1.55 18.32 -3.19
C PRO A 44 -2.37 18.32 -1.92
N LEU A 45 -2.94 17.16 -1.59
CA LEU A 45 -3.53 16.93 -0.28
C LEU A 45 -2.48 16.26 0.60
N PHE A 46 -2.09 16.92 1.67
CA PHE A 46 -1.19 16.34 2.66
C PHE A 46 -1.99 15.48 3.62
N ILE A 47 -1.67 14.20 3.66
CA ILE A 47 -2.39 13.21 4.47
C ILE A 47 -1.94 13.34 5.91
N HIS A 48 -2.90 13.60 6.79
CA HIS A 48 -2.65 13.63 8.22
C HIS A 48 -2.62 12.20 8.78
N ASN A 49 -1.57 11.88 9.53
CA ASN A 49 -1.45 10.57 10.17
C ASN A 49 -2.38 10.51 11.39
N ASP A 50 -3.47 9.75 11.24
CA ASP A 50 -4.45 9.53 12.29
C ASP A 50 -4.51 8.02 12.61
N PRO A 51 -3.99 7.59 13.77
CA PRO A 51 -3.94 6.17 14.11
C PRO A 51 -5.30 5.48 14.09
N LYS A 52 -6.38 6.18 14.43
CA LYS A 52 -7.73 5.60 14.41
C LYS A 52 -8.20 5.30 12.99
N LYS A 53 -7.94 6.20 12.08
CA LYS A 53 -8.26 5.99 10.65
C LYS A 53 -7.43 4.86 10.07
N ALA A 54 -6.14 4.84 10.38
CA ALA A 54 -5.24 3.77 9.93
C ALA A 54 -5.70 2.40 10.44
N GLU A 55 -6.07 2.32 11.71
CA GLU A 55 -6.57 1.06 12.30
C GLU A 55 -7.83 0.57 11.60
N ARG A 56 -8.75 1.47 11.29
CA ARG A 56 -9.99 1.10 10.58
C ARG A 56 -9.69 0.49 9.21
N VAL A 57 -8.79 1.09 8.46
CA VAL A 57 -8.41 0.58 7.14
C VAL A 57 -7.71 -0.77 7.28
N TRP A 58 -6.79 -0.89 8.24
CA TRP A 58 -6.06 -2.13 8.47
C TRP A 58 -6.97 -3.29 8.84
N LYS A 59 -7.92 -3.05 9.73
CA LYS A 59 -8.93 -4.06 10.08
C LYS A 59 -9.78 -4.47 8.88
N GLY A 60 -10.15 -3.50 8.04
CA GLY A 60 -10.88 -3.78 6.82
C GLY A 60 -10.09 -4.65 5.85
N LEU A 61 -8.80 -4.36 5.67
CA LEU A 61 -7.91 -5.16 4.83
C LEU A 61 -7.76 -6.58 5.39
N GLN A 62 -7.55 -6.71 6.70
CA GLN A 62 -7.42 -8.02 7.35
C GLN A 62 -8.70 -8.85 7.20
N GLY A 63 -9.86 -8.22 7.17
CA GLY A 63 -11.12 -8.90 6.95
C GLY A 63 -11.33 -9.38 5.52
N LYS A 64 -10.65 -8.80 4.56
CA LYS A 64 -10.78 -9.14 3.13
C LYS A 64 -9.66 -10.05 2.61
N LEU A 65 -8.48 -9.99 3.22
CA LEU A 65 -7.30 -10.69 2.73
C LEU A 65 -7.09 -12.02 3.44
N ALA A 66 -6.61 -13.02 2.71
CA ALA A 66 -6.06 -14.23 3.29
C ALA A 66 -4.80 -13.90 4.10
N LYS A 67 -4.45 -14.72 5.09
CA LYS A 67 -3.32 -14.47 5.99
C LYS A 67 -1.99 -14.26 5.26
N ASP A 68 -1.74 -15.06 4.24
CA ASP A 68 -0.52 -14.94 3.45
C ASP A 68 -0.45 -13.61 2.70
N TRP A 69 -1.58 -13.07 2.27
CA TRP A 69 -1.64 -11.77 1.60
C TRP A 69 -1.47 -10.61 2.57
N ILE A 70 -1.91 -10.73 3.80
CA ILE A 70 -1.65 -9.72 4.84
C ILE A 70 -0.14 -9.58 5.02
N ARG A 71 0.57 -10.70 5.10
CA ARG A 71 2.02 -10.71 5.19
C ARG A 71 2.67 -10.10 3.96
N ARG A 72 2.21 -10.46 2.76
CA ARG A 72 2.74 -9.90 1.50
C ARG A 72 2.54 -8.40 1.42
N PHE A 73 1.41 -7.93 1.87
CA PHE A 73 1.10 -6.50 1.91
C PHE A 73 2.15 -5.75 2.75
N TYR A 74 2.38 -6.23 3.96
CA TYR A 74 3.35 -5.60 4.86
C TYR A 74 4.78 -5.72 4.34
N CYS A 75 5.16 -6.86 3.80
CA CYS A 75 6.47 -7.05 3.19
C CYS A 75 6.70 -6.10 2.02
N THR A 76 5.68 -5.87 1.22
CA THR A 76 5.77 -4.92 0.10
C THR A 76 6.03 -3.50 0.62
N TYR A 77 5.36 -3.11 1.71
CA TYR A 77 5.61 -1.83 2.35
C TYR A 77 7.08 -1.73 2.82
N LEU A 78 7.62 -2.79 3.41
CA LEU A 78 8.99 -2.80 3.92
C LEU A 78 10.06 -2.65 2.84
N SER A 79 9.71 -2.80 1.57
CA SER A 79 10.65 -2.57 0.46
C SER A 79 11.10 -1.11 0.37
N GLU A 80 10.31 -0.19 0.89
CA GLU A 80 10.55 1.26 0.85
C GLU A 80 10.65 1.85 -0.56
N LEU A 81 10.14 1.14 -1.57
CA LEU A 81 10.11 1.63 -2.94
C LEU A 81 8.88 2.51 -3.16
N GLU A 82 9.06 3.63 -3.86
CA GLU A 82 7.93 4.51 -4.20
C GLU A 82 6.86 3.77 -5.02
N GLU A 83 7.28 2.96 -5.96
CA GLU A 83 6.34 2.17 -6.75
C GLU A 83 5.55 1.18 -5.89
N ALA A 84 6.15 0.68 -4.80
CA ALA A 84 5.47 -0.21 -3.86
C ALA A 84 4.39 0.53 -3.10
N TYR A 85 4.65 1.75 -2.68
CA TYR A 85 3.65 2.58 -1.98
C TYR A 85 2.44 2.85 -2.86
N THR A 86 2.68 3.24 -4.11
CA THR A 86 1.60 3.46 -5.07
C THR A 86 0.82 2.18 -5.34
N ALA A 87 1.52 1.06 -5.52
CA ALA A 87 0.88 -0.23 -5.76
C ALA A 87 0.04 -0.67 -4.55
N LEU A 88 0.53 -0.49 -3.33
CA LEU A 88 -0.22 -0.79 -2.11
C LEU A 88 -1.48 0.06 -1.99
N PHE A 89 -1.36 1.34 -2.29
CA PHE A 89 -2.49 2.25 -2.27
C PHE A 89 -3.56 1.83 -3.28
N GLU A 90 -3.17 1.61 -4.53
CA GLU A 90 -4.08 1.19 -5.60
C GLU A 90 -4.69 -0.17 -5.32
N PHE A 91 -3.88 -1.11 -4.81
CA PHE A 91 -4.34 -2.44 -4.42
C PHE A 91 -5.40 -2.36 -3.32
N SER A 92 -5.18 -1.51 -2.31
CA SER A 92 -6.15 -1.32 -1.23
C SER A 92 -7.47 -0.78 -1.76
N CYS A 93 -7.42 0.22 -2.63
CA CYS A 93 -8.62 0.77 -3.26
C CYS A 93 -9.35 -0.30 -4.08
N TYR A 94 -8.61 -1.10 -4.83
CA TYR A 94 -9.15 -2.21 -5.62
C TYR A 94 -9.85 -3.25 -4.75
N LEU A 95 -9.22 -3.63 -3.63
CA LEU A 95 -9.79 -4.63 -2.71
C LEU A 95 -11.12 -4.17 -2.13
N PHE A 96 -11.20 -2.91 -1.74
CA PHE A 96 -12.41 -2.43 -1.05
C PHE A 96 -13.60 -2.27 -1.98
N VAL A 97 -13.38 -2.13 -3.28
CA VAL A 97 -14.47 -2.02 -4.26
C VAL A 97 -14.83 -3.35 -4.92
N ASN A 98 -14.15 -4.43 -4.54
CA ASN A 98 -14.39 -5.76 -5.10
C ASN A 98 -14.75 -6.77 -4.00
N PRO A 99 -15.41 -7.90 -4.35
CA PRO A 99 -15.72 -8.94 -3.36
C PRO A 99 -14.46 -9.57 -2.77
N PRO A 100 -14.54 -10.22 -1.58
CA PRO A 100 -13.42 -10.95 -1.02
C PRO A 100 -12.86 -11.99 -1.99
N GLY A 101 -11.55 -12.16 -2.00
CA GLY A 101 -10.86 -13.05 -2.93
C GLY A 101 -10.26 -12.33 -4.13
N ALA A 102 -10.45 -11.01 -4.24
CA ALA A 102 -9.91 -10.22 -5.34
C ALA A 102 -8.38 -10.25 -5.41
N GLU A 103 -7.69 -10.49 -4.29
CA GLU A 103 -6.24 -10.62 -4.23
C GLU A 103 -5.70 -11.83 -5.01
N LYS A 104 -6.57 -12.74 -5.40
CA LYS A 104 -6.17 -13.91 -6.19
C LYS A 104 -6.19 -13.65 -7.70
N ASN A 105 -6.60 -12.47 -8.10
CA ASN A 105 -6.64 -12.11 -9.52
C ASN A 105 -5.27 -11.61 -9.99
N TYR A 106 -4.40 -12.52 -10.41
CA TYR A 106 -3.06 -12.19 -10.90
C TYR A 106 -3.07 -11.49 -12.26
N GLY A 107 -4.21 -11.35 -12.88
CA GLY A 107 -4.38 -10.49 -14.05
C GLY A 107 -4.40 -9.00 -13.68
N ASN A 108 -4.62 -8.69 -12.40
CA ASN A 108 -4.52 -7.32 -11.92
C ASN A 108 -3.05 -6.94 -11.74
N ARG A 109 -2.67 -5.78 -12.27
CA ARG A 109 -1.28 -5.29 -12.26
C ARG A 109 -0.73 -5.16 -10.84
N ASP A 110 -1.51 -4.61 -9.91
CA ASP A 110 -1.07 -4.38 -8.54
C ASP A 110 -0.93 -5.68 -7.76
N VAL A 111 -1.83 -6.62 -7.96
CA VAL A 111 -1.75 -7.95 -7.35
C VAL A 111 -0.44 -8.63 -7.75
N LEU A 112 -0.11 -8.60 -9.03
CA LEU A 112 1.12 -9.21 -9.54
C LEU A 112 2.36 -8.51 -8.97
N LEU A 113 2.37 -7.18 -8.98
CA LEU A 113 3.49 -6.39 -8.50
C LEU A 113 3.74 -6.61 -7.00
N LEU A 114 2.69 -6.59 -6.18
CA LEU A 114 2.83 -6.88 -4.74
C LEU A 114 3.43 -8.26 -4.50
N SER A 115 2.97 -9.25 -5.24
CA SER A 115 3.45 -10.61 -5.10
C SER A 115 4.94 -10.71 -5.41
N GLN A 116 5.40 -10.03 -6.45
CA GLN A 116 6.80 -10.02 -6.85
C GLN A 116 7.69 -9.31 -5.83
N ILE A 117 7.27 -8.12 -5.37
CA ILE A 117 8.04 -7.34 -4.40
C ILE A 117 8.11 -8.07 -3.06
N ALA A 118 7.00 -8.60 -2.59
CA ALA A 118 6.95 -9.32 -1.32
C ALA A 118 7.89 -10.52 -1.32
N ARG A 119 7.94 -11.27 -2.43
CA ARG A 119 8.82 -12.42 -2.56
C ARG A 119 10.29 -12.00 -2.47
N LYS A 120 10.63 -10.89 -3.11
CA LYS A 120 11.99 -10.35 -3.06
C LYS A 120 12.39 -9.94 -1.66
N VAL A 121 11.51 -9.21 -0.96
CA VAL A 121 11.75 -8.74 0.40
C VAL A 121 11.93 -9.92 1.36
N GLU A 122 11.06 -10.92 1.28
CA GLU A 122 11.17 -12.11 2.14
C GLU A 122 12.49 -12.84 1.92
N ARG A 123 12.93 -12.97 0.68
CA ARG A 123 14.19 -13.63 0.36
C ARG A 123 15.37 -12.87 0.95
N GLU A 124 15.41 -11.56 0.80
CA GLU A 124 16.49 -10.73 1.33
C GLU A 124 16.52 -10.74 2.86
N ALA A 125 15.36 -10.61 3.50
CA ALA A 125 15.27 -10.64 4.95
C ALA A 125 15.75 -11.98 5.53
N LEU A 126 15.35 -13.09 4.91
CA LEU A 126 15.77 -14.41 5.36
C LEU A 126 17.28 -14.60 5.21
N GLN A 127 17.88 -14.08 4.15
CA GLN A 127 19.32 -14.13 3.94
C GLN A 127 20.07 -13.31 4.99
N GLU A 128 19.65 -12.07 5.22
CA GLU A 128 20.31 -11.17 6.17
C GLU A 128 20.23 -11.67 7.61
N LEU A 129 19.10 -12.24 7.99
CA LEU A 129 18.88 -12.72 9.35
C LEU A 129 19.35 -14.16 9.56
N GLY A 130 19.87 -14.80 8.53
CA GLY A 130 20.25 -16.20 8.61
C GLY A 130 19.06 -17.15 8.81
N LEU A 131 17.85 -16.68 8.53
CA LEU A 131 16.62 -17.44 8.71
C LEU A 131 16.18 -18.10 7.41
N TYR A 132 17.07 -18.23 6.47
CA TYR A 132 16.76 -18.85 5.19
C TYR A 132 16.35 -20.30 5.43
N PRO A 133 15.16 -20.70 4.97
CA PRO A 133 14.75 -22.09 5.20
C PRO A 133 15.72 -23.04 4.50
N LYS A 134 16.29 -23.93 5.27
CA LYS A 134 17.08 -25.03 4.72
C LYS A 134 16.09 -26.04 4.17
N ILE A 135 16.02 -26.09 2.89
CA ILE A 135 15.21 -27.08 2.21
C ILE A 135 16.05 -28.31 1.98
#